data_3adf3e2ae0ba52439e33aaf543d55bc1
#
_entry.id   3adf3e2ae0ba52439e33aaf543d55bc1
#
_cell.length_a   1.000
_cell.length_b   1.000
_cell.length_c   1.000
_cell.angle_alpha   90.00
_cell.angle_beta   90.00
_cell.angle_gamma   90.00
#
_symmetry.space_group_name_H-M   'P 1'
#
loop_
_entity.id
_entity.type
_entity.pdbx_description
1 polymer ?
#
loop_
_entity_poly.entity_id
_entity_poly.type
_entity_poly.pdbx_seq_one_letter_code
_entity_poly.pdbx_strand_id
1 'polypeptide(L)'
;MGTITGNYAAKDKITSSATDLLGEESIQRMLHINNPNNPYRFDLRRGALARVAGGGIHFSDEVYKNKKDLVQVYLGVIQNRRIEIDGFIWPIDTLIIATSNNSEFDQFIAEKEEAPIVDRCRICYMPHNTNYKLQKELTDYAIGSETKTALGGKKLHQDPNLNYALSVAVTLSRLPRAEKLTPVEMMKLSAGEVAGEKSIKTLSEVIDGFNQDREVTRRFGQKGLGQRNLGRAIQLMVESSETNEGQCMFAYDCFEALERVILDYVKESNDQSKFLEDIKHAKG
;
A
#
# COMPACT_ATOMS: atom_id res chain seq x y z
N MET A 1 -5.43 17.07 -23.74
CA MET A 1 -4.85 17.83 -22.61
C MET A 1 -4.34 16.81 -21.59
N GLY A 2 -3.05 16.85 -21.23
CA GLY A 2 -2.52 15.96 -20.19
C GLY A 2 -2.85 16.48 -18.79
N THR A 3 -3.15 15.59 -17.86
CA THR A 3 -3.35 15.96 -16.46
C THR A 3 -2.00 16.25 -15.82
N ILE A 4 -1.85 17.40 -15.18
CA ILE A 4 -0.63 17.75 -14.43
C ILE A 4 -0.71 17.02 -13.08
N THR A 5 0.32 16.26 -12.75
CA THR A 5 0.43 15.52 -11.48
C THR A 5 1.59 16.09 -10.65
N GLY A 6 1.36 16.27 -9.35
CA GLY A 6 2.38 16.64 -8.39
C GLY A 6 2.52 15.52 -7.35
N ASN A 7 3.66 14.85 -7.34
CA ASN A 7 3.94 13.77 -6.40
C ASN A 7 4.75 14.30 -5.22
N TYR A 8 4.36 13.91 -4.03
CA TYR A 8 5.08 14.16 -2.80
C TYR A 8 5.12 12.88 -1.97
N ALA A 9 6.31 12.38 -1.70
CA ALA A 9 6.52 11.27 -0.78
C ALA A 9 7.01 11.79 0.56
N ALA A 10 6.45 11.25 1.64
CA ALA A 10 6.91 11.59 2.98
C ALA A 10 8.38 11.21 3.13
N LYS A 11 9.16 12.17 3.57
CA LYS A 11 10.54 11.97 4.02
C LYS A 11 10.52 11.72 5.53
N ASP A 12 11.69 11.52 6.12
CA ASP A 12 11.79 11.49 7.58
C ASP A 12 11.22 12.77 8.20
N LYS A 13 10.60 12.65 9.39
CA LYS A 13 10.02 13.80 10.11
C LYS A 13 11.01 14.95 10.32
N ILE A 14 12.32 14.69 10.25
CA ILE A 14 13.39 15.68 10.42
C ILE A 14 13.61 16.47 9.12
N THR A 15 13.56 15.81 7.96
CA THR A 15 13.92 16.40 6.65
C THR A 15 12.73 16.93 5.87
N SER A 16 11.50 16.60 6.29
CA SER A 16 10.27 17.13 5.64
C SER A 16 10.12 18.62 5.91
N SER A 17 9.98 19.42 4.85
CA SER A 17 9.84 20.87 4.91
C SER A 17 8.57 21.35 4.22
N ALA A 18 7.94 22.38 4.77
CA ALA A 18 6.81 23.04 4.12
C ALA A 18 7.19 23.59 2.74
N THR A 19 8.46 23.98 2.54
CA THR A 19 8.98 24.48 1.26
C THR A 19 8.94 23.42 0.15
N ASP A 20 9.12 22.14 0.46
CA ASP A 20 9.02 21.07 -0.54
C ASP A 20 7.58 20.93 -1.06
N LEU A 21 6.59 21.20 -0.21
CA LEU A 21 5.18 21.10 -0.52
C LEU A 21 4.63 22.38 -1.14
N LEU A 22 4.90 23.51 -0.51
CA LEU A 22 4.36 24.81 -0.89
C LEU A 22 5.25 25.52 -1.89
N GLY A 23 6.55 25.54 -1.60
CA GLY A 23 7.55 26.32 -2.32
C GLY A 23 8.22 27.36 -1.45
N GLU A 24 9.10 28.11 -2.05
CA GLU A 24 9.91 29.16 -1.42
C GLU A 24 10.20 30.28 -2.42
N GLU A 25 10.58 31.46 -1.94
CA GLU A 25 11.06 32.51 -2.80
C GLU A 25 12.33 32.10 -3.56
N SER A 26 12.40 32.46 -4.84
CA SER A 26 13.56 32.14 -5.68
C SER A 26 14.70 33.12 -5.40
N ILE A 27 15.61 32.76 -4.52
CA ILE A 27 16.82 33.51 -4.22
C ILE A 27 17.63 33.84 -5.49
N GLN A 28 17.67 32.92 -6.46
CA GLN A 28 18.39 33.13 -7.71
C GLN A 28 17.85 34.31 -8.50
N ARG A 29 16.53 34.46 -8.59
CA ARG A 29 15.93 35.62 -9.26
C ARG A 29 16.14 36.90 -8.49
N MET A 30 16.09 36.90 -7.17
CA MET A 30 16.42 38.04 -6.34
C MET A 30 17.85 38.53 -6.56
N LEU A 31 18.78 37.63 -6.78
CA LEU A 31 20.19 37.98 -7.04
C LEU A 31 20.44 38.45 -8.48
N HIS A 32 19.73 37.90 -9.46
CA HIS A 32 19.93 38.25 -10.87
C HIS A 32 19.17 39.52 -11.31
N ILE A 33 18.08 39.87 -10.66
CA ILE A 33 17.29 41.06 -11.00
C ILE A 33 17.63 42.17 -10.01
N ASN A 34 18.52 43.04 -10.41
CA ASN A 34 19.01 44.17 -9.56
C ASN A 34 17.97 45.24 -9.30
N ASN A 35 16.94 45.39 -10.15
CA ASN A 35 15.89 46.37 -9.97
C ASN A 35 14.91 45.94 -8.88
N PRO A 36 14.84 46.61 -7.72
CA PRO A 36 13.96 46.24 -6.61
C PRO A 36 12.46 46.34 -6.96
N ASN A 37 12.11 47.16 -7.95
CA ASN A 37 10.72 47.36 -8.37
C ASN A 37 10.27 46.41 -9.48
N ASN A 38 11.13 45.52 -9.91
CA ASN A 38 10.75 44.54 -10.94
C ASN A 38 9.91 43.41 -10.31
N PRO A 39 8.66 43.22 -10.72
CA PRO A 39 7.78 42.19 -10.14
C PRO A 39 8.30 40.78 -10.34
N TYR A 40 9.13 40.53 -11.37
CA TYR A 40 9.73 39.21 -11.62
C TYR A 40 10.90 38.88 -10.68
N ARG A 41 11.33 39.83 -9.85
CA ARG A 41 12.33 39.57 -8.81
C ARG A 41 11.80 38.65 -7.71
N PHE A 42 10.52 38.77 -7.42
CA PHE A 42 9.81 38.00 -6.40
C PHE A 42 9.05 36.84 -7.05
N ASP A 43 9.76 35.87 -7.55
CA ASP A 43 9.13 34.68 -8.11
C ASP A 43 9.22 33.49 -7.13
N LEU A 44 8.17 32.70 -7.09
CA LEU A 44 8.06 31.55 -6.23
C LEU A 44 8.62 30.30 -6.92
N ARG A 45 9.58 29.63 -6.30
CA ARG A 45 9.94 28.28 -6.64
C ARG A 45 8.84 27.35 -6.14
N ARG A 46 7.92 26.98 -7.01
CA ARG A 46 6.72 26.21 -6.66
C ARG A 46 7.05 24.82 -6.14
N GLY A 47 6.53 24.49 -4.94
CA GLY A 47 6.54 23.14 -4.38
C GLY A 47 5.54 22.19 -5.07
N ALA A 48 5.48 20.95 -4.60
CA ALA A 48 4.67 19.90 -5.23
C ALA A 48 3.18 20.26 -5.35
N LEU A 49 2.60 20.86 -4.32
CA LEU A 49 1.20 21.29 -4.29
C LEU A 49 0.94 22.52 -5.17
N ALA A 50 1.81 23.52 -5.09
CA ALA A 50 1.66 24.74 -5.89
C ALA A 50 1.81 24.51 -7.41
N ARG A 51 2.54 23.46 -7.83
CA ARG A 51 2.68 23.10 -9.24
C ARG A 51 1.37 22.62 -9.87
N VAL A 52 0.47 22.07 -9.10
CA VAL A 52 -0.81 21.51 -9.56
C VAL A 52 -2.01 22.38 -9.25
N ALA A 53 -1.77 23.63 -8.82
CA ALA A 53 -2.79 24.58 -8.36
C ALA A 53 -3.90 24.89 -9.37
N GLY A 54 -3.66 24.68 -10.67
CA GLY A 54 -4.61 25.00 -11.74
C GLY A 54 -5.47 23.82 -12.23
N GLY A 55 -5.95 22.94 -11.36
CA GLY A 55 -6.81 21.80 -11.74
C GLY A 55 -6.07 20.46 -11.91
N GLY A 56 -4.88 20.32 -11.30
CA GLY A 56 -4.11 19.08 -11.33
C GLY A 56 -4.48 18.09 -10.21
N ILE A 57 -3.71 17.00 -10.15
CA ILE A 57 -3.81 15.99 -9.09
C ILE A 57 -2.53 16.05 -8.24
N HIS A 58 -2.71 16.23 -6.93
CA HIS A 58 -1.65 16.11 -5.96
C HIS A 58 -1.71 14.73 -5.31
N PHE A 59 -0.62 13.95 -5.43
CA PHE A 59 -0.49 12.66 -4.78
C PHE A 59 0.51 12.77 -3.63
N SER A 60 0.05 12.45 -2.41
CA SER A 60 0.89 12.43 -1.21
C SER A 60 1.01 11.00 -0.70
N ASP A 61 2.20 10.43 -0.78
CA ASP A 61 2.48 9.10 -0.25
C ASP A 61 2.81 9.18 1.23
N GLU A 62 2.26 8.25 2.03
CA GLU A 62 2.47 8.13 3.47
C GLU A 62 2.25 9.45 4.24
N VAL A 63 1.11 10.11 3.97
CA VAL A 63 0.82 11.49 4.43
C VAL A 63 0.99 11.68 5.94
N TYR A 64 0.62 10.70 6.76
CA TYR A 64 0.69 10.81 8.23
C TYR A 64 2.08 10.52 8.82
N LYS A 65 3.06 10.15 8.00
CA LYS A 65 4.48 10.16 8.40
C LYS A 65 5.07 11.57 8.50
N ASN A 66 4.41 12.53 7.87
CA ASN A 66 4.86 13.93 7.90
C ASN A 66 4.69 14.56 9.28
N LYS A 67 5.35 15.71 9.49
CA LYS A 67 5.08 16.57 10.64
C LYS A 67 3.62 17.05 10.61
N LYS A 68 3.03 17.25 11.77
CA LYS A 68 1.64 17.75 11.91
C LYS A 68 1.42 19.04 11.14
N ASP A 69 2.35 19.97 11.21
CA ASP A 69 2.25 21.26 10.51
C ASP A 69 2.07 21.10 8.99
N LEU A 70 2.73 20.09 8.40
CA LEU A 70 2.56 19.77 6.98
C LEU A 70 1.19 19.18 6.67
N VAL A 71 0.66 18.35 7.55
CA VAL A 71 -0.69 17.79 7.39
C VAL A 71 -1.74 18.89 7.51
N GLN A 72 -1.53 19.88 8.38
CA GLN A 72 -2.42 21.04 8.52
C GLN A 72 -2.43 21.95 7.27
N VAL A 73 -1.36 21.99 6.49
CA VAL A 73 -1.37 22.69 5.19
C VAL A 73 -2.44 22.10 4.27
N TYR A 74 -2.60 20.79 4.23
CA TYR A 74 -3.67 20.15 3.45
C TYR A 74 -5.06 20.58 3.91
N LEU A 75 -5.27 20.74 5.21
CA LEU A 75 -6.53 21.23 5.75
C LEU A 75 -6.85 22.64 5.22
N GLY A 76 -5.87 23.54 5.24
CA GLY A 76 -6.01 24.88 4.68
C GLY A 76 -6.39 24.86 3.20
N VAL A 77 -5.76 24.00 2.41
CA VAL A 77 -6.06 23.83 0.98
C VAL A 77 -7.45 23.25 0.77
N ILE A 78 -7.83 22.21 1.49
CA ILE A 78 -9.14 21.55 1.37
C ILE A 78 -10.26 22.53 1.72
N GLN A 79 -10.08 23.34 2.76
CA GLN A 79 -11.10 24.29 3.23
C GLN A 79 -11.19 25.55 2.40
N ASN A 80 -10.03 26.19 2.17
CA ASN A 80 -9.98 27.56 1.68
C ASN A 80 -9.62 27.64 0.20
N ARG A 81 -9.26 26.50 -0.42
CA ARG A 81 -8.79 26.44 -1.82
C ARG A 81 -7.67 27.43 -2.11
N ARG A 82 -6.82 27.68 -1.12
CA ARG A 82 -5.69 28.57 -1.21
C ARG A 82 -4.57 28.17 -0.27
N ILE A 83 -3.37 28.60 -0.58
CA ILE A 83 -2.20 28.58 0.32
C ILE A 83 -1.70 30.00 0.49
N GLU A 84 -1.06 30.25 1.62
CA GLU A 84 -0.37 31.50 1.92
C GLU A 84 1.11 31.19 2.15
N ILE A 85 1.98 31.88 1.40
CA ILE A 85 3.42 31.70 1.46
C ILE A 85 4.03 33.10 1.45
N ASP A 86 4.76 33.44 2.52
CA ASP A 86 5.47 34.74 2.63
C ASP A 86 4.58 35.98 2.32
N GLY A 87 3.31 35.93 2.74
CA GLY A 87 2.32 36.98 2.49
C GLY A 87 1.65 36.90 1.11
N PHE A 88 2.02 35.97 0.24
CA PHE A 88 1.35 35.76 -1.04
C PHE A 88 0.25 34.71 -0.90
N ILE A 89 -0.95 35.04 -1.39
CA ILE A 89 -2.10 34.17 -1.43
C ILE A 89 -2.18 33.54 -2.81
N TRP A 90 -2.08 32.20 -2.86
CA TRP A 90 -2.19 31.43 -4.10
C TRP A 90 -3.47 30.59 -4.09
N PRO A 91 -4.37 30.81 -5.05
CA PRO A 91 -5.53 29.93 -5.21
C PRO A 91 -5.07 28.53 -5.65
N ILE A 92 -5.64 27.50 -5.04
CA ILE A 92 -5.35 26.11 -5.38
C ILE A 92 -6.64 25.38 -5.68
N ASP A 93 -6.78 24.97 -6.94
CA ASP A 93 -7.81 24.04 -7.37
C ASP A 93 -7.13 22.73 -7.76
N THR A 94 -7.17 21.76 -6.86
CA THR A 94 -6.52 20.46 -7.05
C THR A 94 -7.31 19.34 -6.37
N LEU A 95 -7.22 18.13 -6.94
CA LEU A 95 -7.63 16.92 -6.27
C LEU A 95 -6.44 16.38 -5.48
N ILE A 96 -6.62 16.20 -4.18
CA ILE A 96 -5.61 15.61 -3.30
C ILE A 96 -5.94 14.14 -3.10
N ILE A 97 -4.98 13.27 -3.42
CA ILE A 97 -5.02 11.83 -3.15
C ILE A 97 -3.85 11.52 -2.23
N ALA A 98 -4.13 10.88 -1.11
CA ALA A 98 -3.10 10.52 -0.14
C ALA A 98 -3.17 9.04 0.22
N THR A 99 -2.02 8.46 0.56
CA THR A 99 -1.92 7.11 1.11
C THR A 99 -1.41 7.14 2.54
N SER A 100 -1.73 6.13 3.31
CA SER A 100 -1.20 5.91 4.65
C SER A 100 -1.28 4.45 5.05
N ASN A 101 -0.48 4.04 6.02
CA ASN A 101 -0.63 2.77 6.72
C ASN A 101 -1.77 2.87 7.75
N ASN A 102 -2.40 1.74 8.08
CA ASN A 102 -3.46 1.70 9.10
C ASN A 102 -2.95 2.15 10.48
N SER A 103 -1.76 1.71 10.88
CA SER A 103 -1.18 2.06 12.19
C SER A 103 -0.92 3.57 12.35
N GLU A 104 -0.44 4.24 11.32
CA GLU A 104 -0.21 5.69 11.32
C GLU A 104 -1.54 6.45 11.30
N PHE A 105 -2.50 5.96 10.53
CA PHE A 105 -3.83 6.52 10.48
C PHE A 105 -4.55 6.38 11.83
N ASP A 106 -4.50 5.20 12.48
CA ASP A 106 -5.10 4.97 13.79
C ASP A 106 -4.46 5.86 14.88
N GLN A 107 -3.13 6.07 14.83
CA GLN A 107 -2.44 7.01 15.71
C GLN A 107 -2.89 8.45 15.46
N PHE A 108 -3.03 8.84 14.20
CA PHE A 108 -3.48 10.17 13.82
C PHE A 108 -4.91 10.46 14.28
N ILE A 109 -5.84 9.51 14.11
CA ILE A 109 -7.24 9.66 14.57
C ILE A 109 -7.34 9.73 16.10
N ALA A 110 -6.45 9.03 16.82
CA ALA A 110 -6.46 9.05 18.28
C ALA A 110 -6.19 10.45 18.85
N GLU A 111 -5.61 11.34 18.08
CA GLU A 111 -5.35 12.72 18.44
C GLU A 111 -6.59 13.60 18.16
N LYS A 112 -7.26 14.09 19.18
CA LYS A 112 -8.51 14.87 19.06
C LYS A 112 -8.36 16.15 18.21
N GLU A 113 -7.16 16.70 18.14
CA GLU A 113 -6.84 17.91 17.37
C GLU A 113 -6.92 17.68 15.85
N GLU A 114 -6.83 16.43 15.42
CA GLU A 114 -6.78 16.05 14.00
C GLU A 114 -8.16 15.66 13.43
N ALA A 115 -9.18 15.56 14.26
CA ALA A 115 -10.54 15.22 13.83
C ALA A 115 -11.07 16.09 12.68
N PRO A 116 -10.81 17.42 12.63
CA PRO A 116 -11.27 18.24 11.52
C PRO A 116 -10.70 17.89 10.15
N ILE A 117 -9.52 17.26 10.09
CA ILE A 117 -8.91 16.80 8.84
C ILE A 117 -9.63 15.54 8.36
N VAL A 118 -9.83 14.60 9.27
CA VAL A 118 -10.49 13.31 8.98
C VAL A 118 -11.91 13.51 8.46
N ASP A 119 -12.65 14.43 9.06
CA ASP A 119 -14.04 14.74 8.68
C ASP A 119 -14.18 15.28 7.25
N ARG A 120 -13.10 15.82 6.69
CA ARG A 120 -13.07 16.37 5.33
C ARG A 120 -12.48 15.41 4.30
N CYS A 121 -11.98 14.27 4.74
CA CYS A 121 -11.37 13.27 3.89
C CYS A 121 -12.35 12.14 3.57
N ARG A 122 -12.39 11.70 2.33
CA ARG A 122 -13.03 10.44 1.97
C ARG A 122 -12.03 9.30 2.17
N ILE A 123 -12.24 8.52 3.23
CA ILE A 123 -11.38 7.39 3.56
C ILE A 123 -11.82 6.18 2.73
N CYS A 124 -10.87 5.57 2.02
CA CYS A 124 -11.05 4.36 1.25
C CYS A 124 -10.08 3.30 1.77
N TYR A 125 -10.59 2.27 2.40
CA TYR A 125 -9.76 1.13 2.81
C TYR A 125 -9.46 0.25 1.60
N MET A 126 -8.17 0.02 1.33
CA MET A 126 -7.69 -0.81 0.23
C MET A 126 -7.28 -2.18 0.78
N PRO A 127 -8.10 -3.21 0.59
CA PRO A 127 -7.75 -4.56 1.02
C PRO A 127 -6.69 -5.18 0.10
N HIS A 128 -5.98 -6.18 0.62
CA HIS A 128 -5.19 -7.05 -0.23
C HIS A 128 -6.09 -7.76 -1.26
N ASN A 129 -5.50 -8.10 -2.41
CA ASN A 129 -6.21 -8.90 -3.39
C ASN A 129 -6.56 -10.28 -2.82
N THR A 130 -7.86 -10.61 -2.80
CA THR A 130 -8.40 -11.88 -2.30
C THR A 130 -8.81 -12.83 -3.43
N ASN A 131 -8.63 -12.43 -4.70
CA ASN A 131 -8.89 -13.27 -5.85
C ASN A 131 -7.60 -14.00 -6.27
N TYR A 132 -7.56 -15.32 -6.08
CA TYR A 132 -6.36 -16.11 -6.37
C TYR A 132 -5.97 -16.12 -7.86
N LYS A 133 -6.94 -15.93 -8.79
CA LYS A 133 -6.65 -15.86 -10.22
C LYS A 133 -5.88 -14.58 -10.57
N LEU A 134 -6.32 -13.45 -10.02
CA LEU A 134 -5.58 -12.18 -10.16
C LEU A 134 -4.26 -12.21 -9.39
N GLN A 135 -4.23 -12.90 -8.24
CA GLN A 135 -2.99 -13.09 -7.49
C GLN A 135 -1.96 -13.89 -8.29
N LYS A 136 -2.41 -14.83 -9.13
CA LYS A 136 -1.53 -15.59 -10.02
C LYS A 136 -0.75 -14.69 -10.99
N GLU A 137 -1.39 -13.69 -11.58
CA GLU A 137 -0.73 -12.71 -12.45
C GLU A 137 0.31 -11.88 -11.70
N LEU A 138 -0.03 -11.44 -10.48
CA LEU A 138 0.90 -10.72 -9.61
C LEU A 138 2.07 -11.58 -9.16
N THR A 139 1.84 -12.86 -8.92
CA THR A 139 2.87 -13.83 -8.52
C THR A 139 3.81 -14.13 -9.68
N ASP A 140 3.30 -14.28 -10.91
CA ASP A 140 4.13 -14.44 -12.12
C ASP A 140 5.08 -13.24 -12.30
N TYR A 141 4.55 -12.04 -12.15
CA TYR A 141 5.34 -10.82 -12.21
C TYR A 141 6.43 -10.80 -11.13
N ALA A 142 6.07 -11.14 -9.89
CA ALA A 142 7.00 -11.16 -8.77
C ALA A 142 8.12 -12.21 -8.97
N ILE A 143 7.78 -13.43 -9.39
CA ILE A 143 8.77 -14.47 -9.71
C ILE A 143 9.71 -13.99 -10.80
N GLY A 144 9.19 -13.41 -11.89
CA GLY A 144 10.00 -12.90 -12.99
C GLY A 144 10.94 -11.77 -12.58
N SER A 145 10.49 -10.88 -11.69
CA SER A 145 11.28 -9.77 -11.17
C SER A 145 12.39 -10.25 -10.24
N GLU A 146 12.06 -11.08 -9.25
CA GLU A 146 13.02 -11.53 -8.24
C GLU A 146 14.08 -12.46 -8.84
N THR A 147 13.69 -13.41 -9.69
CA THR A 147 14.64 -14.29 -10.39
C THR A 147 15.59 -13.53 -11.29
N LYS A 148 15.10 -12.50 -12.00
CA LYS A 148 15.95 -11.66 -12.85
C LYS A 148 16.95 -10.86 -12.03
N THR A 149 16.55 -10.36 -10.87
CA THR A 149 17.40 -9.57 -9.98
C THR A 149 18.48 -10.44 -9.33
N ALA A 150 18.10 -11.58 -8.77
CA ALA A 150 19.02 -12.47 -8.05
C ALA A 150 20.02 -13.17 -8.98
N LEU A 151 19.58 -13.63 -10.15
CA LEU A 151 20.39 -14.49 -11.02
C LEU A 151 21.09 -13.75 -12.17
N GLY A 152 21.01 -12.42 -12.23
CA GLY A 152 21.67 -11.65 -13.29
C GLY A 152 21.25 -12.06 -14.71
N GLY A 153 20.02 -12.56 -14.86
CA GLY A 153 19.45 -12.99 -16.13
C GLY A 153 19.61 -14.49 -16.44
N LYS A 154 20.22 -15.30 -15.57
CA LYS A 154 20.19 -16.76 -15.70
C LYS A 154 18.75 -17.26 -15.51
N LYS A 155 18.35 -18.23 -16.33
CA LYS A 155 17.04 -18.87 -16.18
C LYS A 155 17.13 -19.97 -15.12
N LEU A 156 16.25 -19.88 -14.14
CA LEU A 156 16.02 -20.92 -13.15
C LEU A 156 14.84 -21.78 -13.59
N HIS A 157 14.96 -23.10 -13.45
CA HIS A 157 13.82 -23.98 -13.71
C HIS A 157 12.76 -23.77 -12.64
N GLN A 158 11.51 -23.70 -13.05
CA GLN A 158 10.36 -23.47 -12.17
C GLN A 158 9.36 -24.61 -12.33
N ASP A 159 8.91 -25.17 -11.21
CA ASP A 159 7.81 -26.13 -11.21
C ASP A 159 6.56 -25.44 -11.82
N PRO A 160 5.86 -26.09 -12.74
CA PRO A 160 4.62 -25.54 -13.34
C PRO A 160 3.54 -25.15 -12.34
N ASN A 161 3.53 -25.78 -11.15
CA ASN A 161 2.55 -25.54 -10.10
C ASN A 161 3.01 -24.48 -9.08
N LEU A 162 4.26 -24.03 -9.12
CA LEU A 162 4.83 -23.09 -8.16
C LEU A 162 4.00 -21.81 -8.03
N ASN A 163 3.68 -21.17 -9.16
CA ASN A 163 2.89 -19.95 -9.17
C ASN A 163 1.51 -20.18 -8.55
N TYR A 164 0.86 -21.29 -8.91
CA TYR A 164 -0.45 -21.61 -8.36
C TYR A 164 -0.38 -21.83 -6.85
N ALA A 165 0.58 -22.61 -6.36
CA ALA A 165 0.76 -22.88 -4.93
C ALA A 165 0.99 -21.61 -4.12
N LEU A 166 1.92 -20.73 -4.58
CA LEU A 166 2.17 -19.44 -3.95
C LEU A 166 0.92 -18.54 -3.94
N SER A 167 0.21 -18.47 -5.07
CA SER A 167 -0.98 -17.64 -5.20
C SER A 167 -2.11 -18.08 -4.28
N VAL A 168 -2.33 -19.37 -4.19
CA VAL A 168 -3.32 -19.97 -3.27
C VAL A 168 -2.94 -19.70 -1.82
N ALA A 169 -1.70 -19.99 -1.42
CA ALA A 169 -1.24 -19.81 -0.05
C ALA A 169 -1.34 -18.35 0.41
N VAL A 170 -0.89 -17.41 -0.43
CA VAL A 170 -0.98 -15.98 -0.15
C VAL A 170 -2.44 -15.52 -0.07
N THR A 171 -3.31 -15.99 -0.96
CA THR A 171 -4.73 -15.62 -0.94
C THR A 171 -5.41 -16.16 0.31
N LEU A 172 -5.19 -17.42 0.66
CA LEU A 172 -5.76 -18.05 1.87
C LEU A 172 -5.34 -17.32 3.14
N SER A 173 -4.11 -16.80 3.21
CA SER A 173 -3.64 -16.02 4.36
C SER A 173 -4.41 -14.70 4.58
N ARG A 174 -5.08 -14.20 3.56
CA ARG A 174 -5.82 -12.92 3.55
C ARG A 174 -7.31 -13.08 3.82
N LEU A 175 -7.81 -14.30 3.72
CA LEU A 175 -9.22 -14.58 3.86
C LEU A 175 -9.58 -14.83 5.33
N PRO A 176 -10.71 -14.27 5.83
CA PRO A 176 -11.20 -14.58 7.16
C PRO A 176 -11.74 -16.01 7.21
N ARG A 177 -11.70 -16.62 8.37
CA ARG A 177 -12.38 -17.89 8.60
C ARG A 177 -13.89 -17.64 8.73
N ALA A 178 -14.67 -18.45 8.04
CA ALA A 178 -16.13 -18.50 8.16
C ALA A 178 -16.54 -19.81 8.80
N GLU A 179 -17.47 -19.76 9.76
CA GLU A 179 -17.90 -20.97 10.49
C GLU A 179 -18.51 -22.07 9.60
N LYS A 180 -19.07 -21.67 8.45
CA LYS A 180 -19.83 -22.58 7.57
C LYS A 180 -19.16 -22.86 6.23
N LEU A 181 -17.95 -22.34 6.02
CA LEU A 181 -17.21 -22.45 4.75
C LEU A 181 -15.78 -22.88 5.03
N THR A 182 -15.31 -23.83 4.24
CA THR A 182 -13.89 -24.15 4.24
C THR A 182 -13.06 -23.02 3.66
N PRO A 183 -11.77 -22.89 4.00
CA PRO A 183 -10.89 -21.87 3.39
C PRO A 183 -10.87 -21.91 1.86
N VAL A 184 -10.94 -23.10 1.27
CA VAL A 184 -10.97 -23.29 -0.19
C VAL A 184 -12.27 -22.79 -0.80
N GLU A 185 -13.41 -23.01 -0.15
CA GLU A 185 -14.70 -22.48 -0.60
C GLU A 185 -14.71 -20.94 -0.51
N MET A 186 -14.17 -20.37 0.57
CA MET A 186 -14.01 -18.93 0.67
C MET A 186 -13.13 -18.35 -0.45
N MET A 187 -12.04 -19.01 -0.79
CA MET A 187 -11.15 -18.61 -1.87
C MET A 187 -11.86 -18.64 -3.23
N LYS A 188 -12.64 -19.71 -3.50
CA LYS A 188 -13.45 -19.83 -4.73
C LYS A 188 -14.50 -18.72 -4.83
N LEU A 189 -15.24 -18.46 -3.75
CA LEU A 189 -16.22 -17.37 -3.69
C LEU A 189 -15.56 -16.00 -3.91
N SER A 190 -14.38 -15.76 -3.35
CA SER A 190 -13.62 -14.52 -3.57
C SER A 190 -13.16 -14.35 -5.01
N ALA A 191 -13.03 -15.43 -5.75
CA ALA A 191 -12.73 -15.44 -7.18
C ALA A 191 -13.99 -15.40 -8.07
N GLY A 192 -15.18 -15.28 -7.49
CA GLY A 192 -16.45 -15.30 -8.21
C GLY A 192 -16.90 -16.68 -8.68
N GLU A 193 -16.35 -17.75 -8.07
CA GLU A 193 -16.72 -19.12 -8.37
C GLU A 193 -17.81 -19.62 -7.41
N VAL A 194 -18.56 -20.63 -7.86
CA VAL A 194 -19.55 -21.30 -6.99
C VAL A 194 -18.82 -22.19 -5.99
N ALA A 195 -19.12 -22.02 -4.71
CA ALA A 195 -18.58 -22.87 -3.65
C ALA A 195 -19.62 -23.88 -3.17
N GLY A 196 -19.33 -25.14 -3.38
CA GLY A 196 -20.12 -26.29 -2.86
C GLY A 196 -21.42 -26.56 -3.64
N GLU A 197 -21.95 -27.80 -3.49
CA GLU A 197 -23.19 -28.23 -4.16
C GLU A 197 -24.49 -27.62 -3.59
N LYS A 198 -24.43 -26.96 -2.42
CA LYS A 198 -25.63 -26.54 -1.67
C LYS A 198 -25.71 -25.06 -1.31
N SER A 199 -24.75 -24.25 -1.67
CA SER A 199 -24.71 -22.87 -1.21
C SER A 199 -24.42 -21.90 -2.36
N ILE A 200 -25.48 -21.41 -2.97
CA ILE A 200 -25.43 -20.19 -3.79
C ILE A 200 -25.33 -18.99 -2.83
N LYS A 201 -24.22 -18.91 -2.12
CA LYS A 201 -23.89 -17.70 -1.36
C LYS A 201 -22.93 -16.88 -2.20
N THR A 202 -23.34 -15.68 -2.52
CA THR A 202 -22.42 -14.71 -3.10
C THR A 202 -21.43 -14.28 -2.04
N LEU A 203 -20.24 -13.84 -2.45
CA LEU A 203 -19.25 -13.27 -1.53
C LEU A 203 -19.87 -12.13 -0.69
N SER A 204 -20.77 -11.35 -1.28
CA SER A 204 -21.51 -10.28 -0.60
C SER A 204 -22.32 -10.81 0.58
N GLU A 205 -23.11 -11.88 0.38
CA GLU A 205 -23.92 -12.47 1.45
C GLU A 205 -23.06 -13.05 2.58
N VAL A 206 -21.89 -13.57 2.25
CA VAL A 206 -20.94 -14.07 3.25
C VAL A 206 -20.34 -12.91 4.04
N ILE A 207 -19.94 -11.84 3.35
CA ILE A 207 -19.42 -10.61 3.99
C ILE A 207 -20.54 -9.97 4.84
N ASP A 208 -21.76 -9.91 4.35
CA ASP A 208 -22.92 -9.38 5.08
C ASP A 208 -23.25 -10.24 6.31
N GLY A 209 -23.04 -11.55 6.24
CA GLY A 209 -23.13 -12.44 7.40
C GLY A 209 -22.07 -12.16 8.48
N PHE A 210 -20.92 -11.60 8.13
CA PHE A 210 -19.93 -11.07 9.07
C PHE A 210 -20.30 -9.69 9.60
N ASN A 211 -21.27 -9.00 8.96
CA ASN A 211 -21.66 -7.60 9.26
C ASN A 211 -22.36 -7.38 10.61
N GLN A 212 -22.66 -8.40 11.36
CA GLN A 212 -22.99 -8.22 12.76
C GLN A 212 -21.79 -7.67 13.56
N ASP A 213 -20.58 -7.83 13.01
CA ASP A 213 -19.35 -7.19 13.50
C ASP A 213 -18.79 -6.27 12.41
N ARG A 214 -19.17 -4.98 12.44
CA ARG A 214 -18.71 -3.95 11.49
C ARG A 214 -17.18 -3.87 11.38
N GLU A 215 -16.47 -4.31 12.40
CA GLU A 215 -15.02 -4.31 12.44
C GLU A 215 -14.43 -5.42 11.55
N VAL A 216 -15.05 -6.59 11.48
CA VAL A 216 -14.61 -7.70 10.62
C VAL A 216 -14.77 -7.34 9.14
N THR A 217 -15.85 -6.67 8.78
CA THR A 217 -16.08 -6.23 7.39
C THR A 217 -15.08 -5.18 6.94
N ARG A 218 -14.73 -4.24 7.82
CA ARG A 218 -13.69 -3.23 7.54
C ARG A 218 -12.31 -3.85 7.34
N ARG A 219 -12.07 -5.03 7.92
CA ARG A 219 -10.76 -5.70 7.91
C ARG A 219 -10.66 -6.84 6.92
N PHE A 220 -11.71 -7.09 6.11
CA PHE A 220 -11.65 -8.12 5.07
C PHE A 220 -10.50 -7.86 4.10
N GLY A 221 -9.58 -8.82 3.99
CA GLY A 221 -8.37 -8.69 3.16
C GLY A 221 -7.31 -7.70 3.66
N GLN A 222 -7.44 -7.13 4.86
CA GLN A 222 -6.41 -6.23 5.41
C GLN A 222 -5.34 -6.97 6.21
N LYS A 223 -5.61 -8.20 6.60
CA LYS A 223 -4.64 -9.09 7.25
C LYS A 223 -4.08 -10.07 6.23
N GLY A 224 -2.95 -10.68 6.57
CA GLY A 224 -2.30 -11.71 5.77
C GLY A 224 -1.05 -11.22 5.05
N LEU A 225 -0.52 -12.08 4.19
CA LEU A 225 0.74 -11.83 3.49
C LEU A 225 0.58 -10.76 2.40
N GLY A 226 1.36 -9.69 2.51
CA GLY A 226 1.45 -8.65 1.49
C GLY A 226 2.34 -9.05 0.31
N GLN A 227 2.41 -8.21 -0.73
CA GLN A 227 3.28 -8.44 -1.89
C GLN A 227 4.78 -8.43 -1.50
N ARG A 228 5.18 -7.64 -0.51
CA ARG A 228 6.56 -7.64 0.02
C ARG A 228 6.93 -8.98 0.64
N ASN A 229 6.00 -9.60 1.38
CA ASN A 229 6.19 -10.93 1.97
C ASN A 229 6.31 -12.00 0.88
N LEU A 230 5.50 -11.91 -0.18
CA LEU A 230 5.61 -12.78 -1.35
C LEU A 230 6.97 -12.64 -2.03
N GLY A 231 7.43 -11.42 -2.30
CA GLY A 231 8.76 -11.16 -2.87
C GLY A 231 9.87 -11.77 -2.01
N ARG A 232 9.80 -11.60 -0.67
CA ARG A 232 10.75 -12.19 0.25
C ARG A 232 10.75 -13.72 0.22
N ALA A 233 9.57 -14.35 0.15
CA ALA A 233 9.46 -15.81 0.03
C ALA A 233 10.12 -16.30 -1.28
N ILE A 234 9.88 -15.61 -2.39
CA ILE A 234 10.51 -15.95 -3.69
C ILE A 234 12.02 -15.81 -3.61
N GLN A 235 12.55 -14.75 -2.98
CA GLN A 235 13.99 -14.59 -2.77
C GLN A 235 14.59 -15.75 -1.98
N LEU A 236 13.96 -16.17 -0.88
CA LEU A 236 14.40 -17.32 -0.10
C LEU A 236 14.41 -18.61 -0.92
N MET A 237 13.42 -18.80 -1.79
CA MET A 237 13.37 -19.94 -2.71
C MET A 237 14.47 -19.91 -3.75
N VAL A 238 14.79 -18.75 -4.31
CA VAL A 238 15.91 -18.57 -5.24
C VAL A 238 17.24 -18.89 -4.55
N GLU A 239 17.47 -18.32 -3.36
CA GLU A 239 18.67 -18.56 -2.56
C GLU A 239 18.84 -20.07 -2.24
N SER A 240 17.77 -20.77 -1.87
CA SER A 240 17.82 -22.21 -1.60
C SER A 240 18.03 -23.05 -2.85
N SER A 241 17.51 -22.63 -4.01
CA SER A 241 17.67 -23.32 -5.28
C SER A 241 19.08 -23.23 -5.84
N GLU A 242 19.84 -22.17 -5.54
CA GLU A 242 21.23 -22.02 -5.94
C GLU A 242 22.15 -23.03 -5.25
N THR A 243 21.77 -23.51 -4.06
CA THR A 243 22.51 -24.52 -3.29
C THR A 243 22.18 -25.96 -3.71
N ASN A 244 21.11 -26.16 -4.46
CA ASN A 244 20.67 -27.47 -4.93
C ASN A 244 21.27 -27.80 -6.31
N GLU A 245 21.71 -29.05 -6.50
CA GLU A 245 22.37 -29.52 -7.74
C GLU A 245 21.51 -29.34 -9.02
N GLY A 246 20.20 -29.09 -8.90
CA GLY A 246 19.27 -28.98 -10.02
C GLY A 246 18.88 -27.55 -10.42
N GLN A 247 19.22 -26.53 -9.65
CA GLN A 247 18.80 -25.14 -9.89
C GLN A 247 17.31 -25.02 -10.25
N CYS A 248 16.44 -25.63 -9.46
CA CYS A 248 14.99 -25.67 -9.66
C CYS A 248 14.27 -25.15 -8.41
N MET A 249 13.24 -24.32 -8.61
CA MET A 249 12.26 -23.96 -7.57
C MET A 249 11.07 -24.90 -7.66
N PHE A 250 10.87 -25.72 -6.64
CA PHE A 250 9.73 -26.63 -6.56
C PHE A 250 8.53 -25.97 -5.87
N ALA A 251 7.33 -26.39 -6.25
CA ALA A 251 6.11 -25.92 -5.61
C ALA A 251 6.08 -26.23 -4.10
N TYR A 252 6.72 -27.30 -3.66
CA TYR A 252 6.81 -27.68 -2.25
C TYR A 252 7.66 -26.69 -1.43
N ASP A 253 8.72 -26.14 -2.00
CA ASP A 253 9.64 -25.21 -1.31
C ASP A 253 8.93 -23.92 -0.91
N CYS A 254 7.80 -23.60 -1.57
CA CYS A 254 7.04 -22.39 -1.24
C CYS A 254 6.50 -22.40 0.19
N PHE A 255 6.15 -23.57 0.74
CA PHE A 255 5.61 -23.66 2.10
C PHE A 255 6.68 -23.37 3.14
N GLU A 256 7.91 -23.87 2.94
CA GLU A 256 9.03 -23.58 3.84
C GLU A 256 9.42 -22.09 3.78
N ALA A 257 9.52 -21.54 2.57
CA ALA A 257 9.82 -20.12 2.38
C ALA A 257 8.77 -19.20 3.01
N LEU A 258 7.48 -19.51 2.82
CA LEU A 258 6.38 -18.76 3.42
C LEU A 258 6.38 -18.89 4.94
N GLU A 259 6.67 -20.08 5.48
CA GLU A 259 6.77 -20.29 6.94
C GLU A 259 7.87 -19.41 7.54
N ARG A 260 9.05 -19.36 6.93
CA ARG A 260 10.15 -18.49 7.37
C ARG A 260 9.74 -17.02 7.37
N VAL A 261 9.13 -16.54 6.27
CA VAL A 261 8.65 -15.15 6.17
C VAL A 261 7.61 -14.83 7.24
N ILE A 262 6.71 -15.77 7.53
CA ILE A 262 5.69 -15.57 8.55
C ILE A 262 6.29 -15.56 9.95
N LEU A 263 7.25 -16.43 10.24
CA LEU A 263 7.95 -16.45 11.51
C LEU A 263 8.71 -15.15 11.76
N ASP A 264 9.34 -14.57 10.74
CA ASP A 264 10.00 -13.28 10.83
C ASP A 264 9.00 -12.14 11.04
N TYR A 265 7.91 -12.12 10.28
CA TYR A 265 6.83 -11.14 10.43
C TYR A 265 6.17 -11.19 11.81
N VAL A 266 6.00 -12.40 12.37
CA VAL A 266 5.40 -12.63 13.69
C VAL A 266 6.34 -12.22 14.81
N LYS A 267 7.66 -12.36 14.65
CA LYS A 267 8.64 -11.83 15.63
C LYS A 267 8.60 -10.30 15.71
N GLU A 268 8.32 -9.65 14.59
CA GLU A 268 8.19 -8.20 14.53
C GLU A 268 6.83 -7.68 15.04
N SER A 269 5.78 -8.50 14.97
CA SER A 269 4.44 -8.18 15.47
C SER A 269 4.09 -9.04 16.68
N ASN A 270 3.70 -8.41 17.79
CA ASN A 270 3.30 -9.10 19.03
C ASN A 270 2.07 -10.03 18.92
N ASP A 271 1.55 -10.30 17.73
CA ASP A 271 0.31 -11.06 17.45
C ASP A 271 0.60 -12.54 17.07
N GLN A 272 1.45 -13.19 17.87
CA GLN A 272 2.17 -14.42 17.55
C GLN A 272 1.35 -15.73 17.49
N SER A 273 0.24 -15.84 18.19
CA SER A 273 -0.29 -17.19 18.48
C SER A 273 -1.22 -17.78 17.43
N LYS A 274 -2.07 -16.97 16.83
CA LYS A 274 -3.14 -17.44 15.92
C LYS A 274 -2.66 -17.87 14.53
N PHE A 275 -1.64 -17.21 14.01
CA PHE A 275 -1.18 -17.42 12.63
C PHE A 275 -0.29 -18.66 12.48
N LEU A 276 0.49 -19.01 13.52
CA LEU A 276 1.32 -20.23 13.55
C LEU A 276 0.47 -21.51 13.63
N GLU A 277 -0.67 -21.46 14.31
CA GLU A 277 -1.62 -22.58 14.35
C GLU A 277 -2.24 -22.83 12.96
N ASP A 278 -2.53 -21.78 12.21
CA ASP A 278 -3.12 -21.87 10.89
C ASP A 278 -2.17 -22.53 9.87
N ILE A 279 -0.86 -22.29 9.98
CA ILE A 279 0.15 -22.93 9.11
C ILE A 279 0.34 -24.42 9.49
N LYS A 280 0.37 -24.73 10.78
CA LYS A 280 0.48 -26.14 11.22
C LYS A 280 -0.70 -26.97 10.71
N HIS A 281 -1.90 -26.40 10.67
CA HIS A 281 -3.07 -27.06 10.10
C HIS A 281 -3.05 -27.16 8.58
N ALA A 282 -2.36 -26.28 7.87
CA ALA A 282 -2.21 -26.35 6.41
C ALA A 282 -1.15 -27.36 5.95
N LYS A 283 -0.26 -27.80 6.86
CA LYS A 283 0.76 -28.84 6.60
C LYS A 283 0.26 -30.27 6.82
N GLY A 284 -0.84 -30.46 7.55
CA GLY A 284 -1.49 -31.76 7.77
C GLY A 284 -2.60 -32.04 6.79
#